data_3a81e36f66aa6816f4ab9fe98ac7f035
#
_entry.id   3a81e36f66aa6816f4ab9fe98ac7f035
#
_cell.length_a   1.000
_cell.length_b   1.000
_cell.length_c   1.000
_cell.angle_alpha   90.00
_cell.angle_beta   90.00
_cell.angle_gamma   90.00
#
_symmetry.space_group_name_H-M   'P 1'
#
loop_
_entity.id
_entity.type
_entity.pdbx_description
1 polymer ?
#
loop_
_entity_poly.entity_id
_entity_poly.type
_entity_poly.pdbx_seq_one_letter_code
_entity_poly.pdbx_strand_id
1 'polypeptide(L)'
;MPPAKYTVYLKNEQSKIAVTAELRAKIRAAVRTALKYEGFEEPAEVSIVLTDNEGIRELNKLYRGKDAPTDVLSFPLYGPDEDIEITEGERAELGDIVISLERAATQAEEIGNTFEREVMFLCVHSVLHLLGWDHETSKEDERAMIEEQKAIMAVLDSKMQKGQIS
;
A
#
# COMPACT_ATOMS: atom_id res chain seq x y z
N MET A 1 23.37 14.50 -2.56
CA MET A 1 21.95 14.39 -2.25
C MET A 1 21.73 13.38 -1.14
N PRO A 2 21.04 13.75 -0.08
CA PRO A 2 20.69 12.75 0.93
C PRO A 2 19.74 11.73 0.31
N PRO A 3 19.78 10.47 0.75
CA PRO A 3 18.84 9.47 0.27
C PRO A 3 17.41 9.84 0.65
N ALA A 4 16.45 9.39 -0.14
CA ALA A 4 15.04 9.61 0.16
C ALA A 4 14.71 9.00 1.53
N LYS A 5 13.89 9.71 2.32
CA LYS A 5 13.48 9.22 3.64
C LYS A 5 12.71 7.90 3.55
N TYR A 6 11.82 7.80 2.57
CA TYR A 6 11.03 6.59 2.35
C TYR A 6 11.38 5.99 1.00
N THR A 7 11.81 4.73 1.00
CA THR A 7 12.16 3.99 -0.20
C THR A 7 11.09 2.96 -0.50
N VAL A 8 10.61 2.95 -1.74
CA VAL A 8 9.62 1.97 -2.21
C VAL A 8 10.27 1.11 -3.26
N TYR A 9 10.42 -0.18 -2.96
CA TYR A 9 10.89 -1.17 -3.92
C TYR A 9 9.68 -1.75 -4.64
N LEU A 10 9.68 -1.67 -5.95
CA LEU A 10 8.54 -2.06 -6.76
C LEU A 10 8.95 -3.13 -7.77
N LYS A 11 8.31 -4.29 -7.69
CA LYS A 11 8.57 -5.41 -8.60
C LYS A 11 7.27 -5.78 -9.33
N ASN A 12 7.34 -5.81 -10.65
CA ASN A 12 6.22 -6.23 -11.48
C ASN A 12 6.36 -7.71 -11.86
N GLU A 13 5.45 -8.54 -11.39
CA GLU A 13 5.42 -9.98 -11.65
C GLU A 13 4.16 -10.40 -12.43
N GLN A 14 3.64 -9.53 -13.28
CA GLN A 14 2.48 -9.84 -14.11
C GLN A 14 2.60 -9.15 -15.49
N SER A 15 1.85 -9.62 -16.46
CA SER A 15 1.89 -9.08 -17.82
C SER A 15 0.53 -8.68 -18.38
N LYS A 16 -0.53 -8.79 -17.57
CA LYS A 16 -1.90 -8.49 -18.03
C LYS A 16 -2.20 -7.00 -18.11
N ILE A 17 -1.60 -6.21 -17.23
CA ILE A 17 -1.83 -4.77 -17.16
C ILE A 17 -0.49 -4.05 -17.25
N ALA A 18 -0.41 -3.05 -18.12
CA ALA A 18 0.80 -2.26 -18.30
C ALA A 18 1.13 -1.47 -17.02
N VAL A 19 2.38 -1.57 -16.58
CA VAL A 19 2.87 -0.80 -15.44
C VAL A 19 3.62 0.41 -15.99
N THR A 20 2.92 1.53 -16.10
CA THR A 20 3.45 2.76 -16.65
C THR A 20 4.32 3.51 -15.63
N ALA A 21 5.14 4.43 -16.11
CA ALA A 21 5.91 5.33 -15.24
C ALA A 21 4.97 6.15 -14.35
N GLU A 22 3.81 6.55 -14.88
CA GLU A 22 2.79 7.27 -14.12
C GLU A 22 2.23 6.44 -12.97
N LEU A 23 1.90 5.17 -13.22
CA LEU A 23 1.42 4.28 -12.17
C LEU A 23 2.48 4.09 -11.08
N ARG A 24 3.75 3.90 -11.47
CA ARG A 24 4.85 3.76 -10.52
C ARG A 24 4.99 5.00 -9.65
N ALA A 25 4.91 6.19 -10.23
CA ALA A 25 4.99 7.45 -9.50
C ALA A 25 3.84 7.59 -8.51
N LYS A 26 2.63 7.23 -8.90
CA LYS A 26 1.45 7.28 -8.04
C LYS A 26 1.53 6.29 -6.88
N ILE A 27 2.02 5.09 -7.13
CA ILE A 27 2.24 4.09 -6.07
C ILE A 27 3.22 4.64 -5.03
N ARG A 28 4.36 5.17 -5.47
CA ARG A 28 5.36 5.75 -4.57
C ARG A 28 4.80 6.93 -3.79
N ALA A 29 4.05 7.80 -4.44
CA ALA A 29 3.41 8.94 -3.79
C ALA A 29 2.42 8.49 -2.73
N ALA A 30 1.62 7.46 -2.99
CA ALA A 30 0.66 6.92 -2.04
C ALA A 30 1.36 6.41 -0.78
N VAL A 31 2.41 5.61 -0.93
CA VAL A 31 3.18 5.07 0.20
C VAL A 31 3.83 6.19 1.00
N ARG A 32 4.53 7.09 0.32
CA ARG A 32 5.24 8.20 0.99
C ARG A 32 4.28 9.14 1.71
N THR A 33 3.16 9.47 1.10
CA THR A 33 2.15 10.33 1.70
C THR A 33 1.53 9.69 2.93
N ALA A 34 1.22 8.40 2.87
CA ALA A 34 0.67 7.68 4.01
C ALA A 34 1.65 7.66 5.19
N LEU A 35 2.92 7.33 4.94
CA LEU A 35 3.94 7.32 5.99
C LEU A 35 4.13 8.70 6.60
N LYS A 36 4.20 9.73 5.78
CA LYS A 36 4.35 11.11 6.25
C LYS A 36 3.13 11.57 7.05
N TYR A 37 1.94 11.28 6.56
CA TYR A 37 0.69 11.64 7.24
C TYR A 37 0.61 11.00 8.62
N GLU A 38 1.06 9.74 8.74
CA GLU A 38 1.08 9.01 10.00
C GLU A 38 2.22 9.43 10.93
N GLY A 39 3.05 10.37 10.50
CA GLY A 39 4.13 10.90 11.33
C GLY A 39 5.31 9.94 11.52
N PHE A 40 5.52 9.03 10.58
CA PHE A 40 6.67 8.13 10.65
C PHE A 40 7.95 8.93 10.36
N GLU A 41 8.77 9.15 11.37
CA GLU A 41 9.91 10.06 11.27
C GLU A 41 11.21 9.41 10.80
N GLU A 42 11.35 8.11 10.99
CA GLU A 42 12.58 7.41 10.65
C GLU A 42 12.64 7.03 9.17
N PRO A 43 13.85 6.88 8.60
CA PRO A 43 13.97 6.33 7.27
C PRO A 43 13.34 4.93 7.21
N ALA A 44 12.55 4.69 6.17
CA ALA A 44 11.81 3.44 6.06
C ALA A 44 11.82 2.90 4.63
N GLU A 45 11.60 1.60 4.51
CA GLU A 45 11.42 0.98 3.21
C GLU A 45 10.21 0.04 3.21
N VAL A 46 9.54 -0.03 2.07
CA VAL A 46 8.39 -0.88 1.82
C VAL A 46 8.62 -1.56 0.48
N SER A 47 8.38 -2.86 0.43
CA SER A 47 8.47 -3.64 -0.81
C SER A 47 7.07 -3.90 -1.34
N ILE A 48 6.85 -3.63 -2.62
CA ILE A 48 5.57 -3.85 -3.29
C ILE A 48 5.78 -4.79 -4.48
N VAL A 49 4.98 -5.85 -4.53
CA VAL A 49 4.92 -6.76 -5.67
C VAL A 49 3.57 -6.55 -6.36
N LEU A 50 3.63 -6.30 -7.66
CA LEU A 50 2.45 -6.21 -8.51
C LEU A 50 2.25 -7.55 -9.19
N THR A 51 1.10 -8.18 -8.95
CA THR A 51 0.79 -9.51 -9.48
C THR A 51 -0.60 -9.51 -10.13
N ASP A 52 -1.12 -10.68 -10.46
CA ASP A 52 -2.46 -10.89 -11.01
C ASP A 52 -3.31 -11.75 -10.06
N ASN A 53 -4.54 -12.04 -10.46
CA ASN A 53 -5.47 -12.81 -9.63
C ASN A 53 -4.94 -14.21 -9.29
N GLU A 54 -4.29 -14.87 -10.23
CA GLU A 54 -3.73 -16.21 -10.00
C GLU A 54 -2.57 -16.15 -9.02
N GLY A 55 -1.65 -15.21 -9.19
CA GLY A 55 -0.51 -15.05 -8.30
C GLY A 55 -0.91 -14.74 -6.87
N ILE A 56 -1.85 -13.81 -6.69
CA ILE A 56 -2.29 -13.45 -5.34
C ILE A 56 -3.15 -14.54 -4.69
N ARG A 57 -3.89 -15.30 -5.50
CA ARG A 57 -4.66 -16.45 -5.04
C ARG A 57 -3.73 -17.49 -4.40
N GLU A 58 -2.61 -17.79 -5.04
CA GLU A 58 -1.62 -18.73 -4.50
C GLU A 58 -1.08 -18.28 -3.16
N LEU A 59 -0.74 -16.99 -3.03
CA LEU A 59 -0.26 -16.42 -1.77
C LEU A 59 -1.34 -16.42 -0.69
N ASN A 60 -2.56 -16.08 -1.05
CA ASN A 60 -3.69 -16.07 -0.13
C ASN A 60 -3.98 -17.48 0.43
N LYS A 61 -3.90 -18.48 -0.45
CA LYS A 61 -4.03 -19.89 -0.06
C LYS A 61 -2.91 -20.31 0.89
N LEU A 62 -1.66 -19.97 0.54
CA LEU A 62 -0.48 -20.37 1.32
C LEU A 62 -0.44 -19.72 2.70
N TYR A 63 -0.69 -18.40 2.78
CA TYR A 63 -0.50 -17.64 4.02
C TYR A 63 -1.78 -17.44 4.84
N ARG A 64 -2.96 -17.49 4.22
CA ARG A 64 -4.24 -17.26 4.90
C ARG A 64 -5.20 -18.46 4.83
N GLY A 65 -4.82 -19.50 4.12
CA GLY A 65 -5.65 -20.69 3.96
C GLY A 65 -6.90 -20.45 3.10
N LYS A 66 -6.93 -19.36 2.33
CA LYS A 66 -8.07 -19.01 1.47
C LYS A 66 -7.71 -19.19 0.01
N ASP A 67 -8.30 -20.18 -0.64
CA ASP A 67 -8.08 -20.46 -2.06
C ASP A 67 -8.98 -19.57 -2.92
N ALA A 68 -8.71 -18.26 -2.88
CA ALA A 68 -9.46 -17.26 -3.64
C ALA A 68 -8.57 -16.05 -3.90
N PRO A 69 -8.76 -15.35 -5.04
CA PRO A 69 -8.04 -14.10 -5.24
C PRO A 69 -8.55 -13.02 -4.29
N THR A 70 -7.67 -12.06 -4.00
CA THR A 70 -8.01 -10.86 -3.24
C THR A 70 -7.39 -9.67 -3.96
N ASP A 71 -7.64 -8.46 -3.50
CA ASP A 71 -7.07 -7.24 -4.08
C ASP A 71 -5.64 -6.99 -3.59
N VAL A 72 -5.41 -7.14 -2.30
CA VAL A 72 -4.11 -6.82 -1.68
C VAL A 72 -3.85 -7.72 -0.48
N LEU A 73 -2.57 -8.04 -0.28
CA LEU A 73 -2.08 -8.72 0.93
C LEU A 73 -0.98 -7.86 1.54
N SER A 74 -1.00 -7.72 2.85
CA SER A 74 0.01 -6.98 3.61
C SER A 74 0.71 -7.93 4.57
N PHE A 75 2.04 -7.88 4.57
CA PHE A 75 2.89 -8.73 5.42
C PHE A 75 3.77 -7.84 6.28
N PRO A 76 3.25 -7.35 7.43
CA PRO A 76 4.06 -6.52 8.35
C PRO A 76 5.23 -7.33 8.93
N LEU A 77 6.40 -6.70 9.03
CA LEU A 77 7.55 -7.30 9.72
C LEU A 77 7.46 -7.11 11.23
N TYR A 78 6.69 -6.13 11.68
CA TYR A 78 6.49 -5.86 13.11
C TYR A 78 5.02 -6.09 13.45
N GLY A 79 4.77 -6.75 14.58
CA GLY A 79 3.42 -6.90 15.11
C GLY A 79 2.87 -5.56 15.64
N PRO A 80 1.55 -5.45 15.88
CA PRO A 80 0.94 -4.19 16.33
C PRO A 80 1.53 -3.64 17.63
N ASP A 81 2.00 -4.53 18.51
CA ASP A 81 2.54 -4.15 19.81
C ASP A 81 4.08 -4.21 19.85
N GLU A 82 4.72 -4.44 18.71
CA GLU A 82 6.18 -4.47 18.64
C GLU A 82 6.73 -3.09 18.33
N ASP A 83 7.80 -2.71 19.03
CA ASP A 83 8.54 -1.51 18.70
C ASP A 83 9.37 -1.75 17.44
N ILE A 84 9.37 -0.77 16.55
CA ILE A 84 10.19 -0.82 15.34
C ILE A 84 11.61 -0.44 15.73
N GLU A 85 12.50 -1.45 15.71
CA GLU A 85 13.91 -1.25 16.02
C GLU A 85 14.70 -0.89 14.77
N ILE A 86 15.44 0.20 14.83
CA ILE A 86 16.24 0.66 13.72
C ILE A 86 17.68 0.84 14.20
N THR A 87 18.60 0.14 13.54
CA THR A 87 20.02 0.32 13.77
C THR A 87 20.45 1.63 13.14
N GLU A 88 21.32 2.38 13.84
CA GLU A 88 21.82 3.66 13.35
C GLU A 88 22.39 3.53 11.93
N GLY A 89 21.95 4.40 11.03
CA GLY A 89 22.36 4.40 9.63
C GLY A 89 21.57 3.45 8.73
N GLU A 90 20.66 2.66 9.29
CA GLU A 90 19.81 1.74 8.52
C GLU A 90 18.40 2.29 8.37
N ARG A 91 17.60 1.62 7.51
CA ARG A 91 16.20 1.94 7.29
C ARG A 91 15.32 0.93 8.02
N ALA A 92 14.16 1.38 8.47
CA ALA A 92 13.15 0.48 9.01
C ALA A 92 12.50 -0.30 7.86
N GLU A 93 12.64 -1.62 7.86
CA GLU A 93 11.91 -2.47 6.92
C GLU A 93 10.50 -2.69 7.48
N LEU A 94 9.51 -2.07 6.86
CA LEU A 94 8.14 -2.13 7.38
C LEU A 94 7.40 -3.39 6.96
N GLY A 95 7.71 -3.91 5.79
CA GLY A 95 7.11 -5.15 5.31
C GLY A 95 6.86 -5.16 3.81
N ASP A 96 6.06 -6.12 3.40
CA ASP A 96 5.74 -6.38 2.00
C ASP A 96 4.26 -6.16 1.72
N ILE A 97 3.97 -5.63 0.54
CA ILE A 97 2.62 -5.44 0.02
C ILE A 97 2.55 -6.17 -1.32
N VAL A 98 1.51 -6.97 -1.51
CA VAL A 98 1.26 -7.65 -2.79
C VAL A 98 -0.10 -7.19 -3.30
N ILE A 99 -0.13 -6.67 -4.53
CA ILE A 99 -1.36 -6.13 -5.14
C ILE A 99 -1.66 -6.88 -6.42
N SER A 100 -2.92 -7.36 -6.57
CA SER A 100 -3.40 -7.83 -7.85
C SER A 100 -3.89 -6.64 -8.67
N LEU A 101 -3.15 -6.27 -9.71
CA LEU A 101 -3.54 -5.19 -10.61
C LEU A 101 -4.83 -5.55 -11.37
N GLU A 102 -4.98 -6.81 -11.70
CA GLU A 102 -6.17 -7.33 -12.36
C GLU A 102 -7.43 -7.12 -11.48
N ARG A 103 -7.33 -7.46 -10.21
CA ARG A 103 -8.43 -7.25 -9.25
C ARG A 103 -8.69 -5.77 -9.00
N ALA A 104 -7.63 -4.98 -8.89
CA ALA A 104 -7.74 -3.53 -8.71
C ALA A 104 -8.51 -2.89 -9.88
N ALA A 105 -8.22 -3.31 -11.11
CA ALA A 105 -8.92 -2.81 -12.31
C ALA A 105 -10.41 -3.15 -12.27
N THR A 106 -10.75 -4.37 -11.89
CA THR A 106 -12.15 -4.81 -11.78
C THR A 106 -12.88 -4.02 -10.69
N GLN A 107 -12.28 -3.87 -9.53
CA GLN A 107 -12.88 -3.10 -8.42
C GLN A 107 -13.08 -1.63 -8.78
N ALA A 108 -12.09 -1.02 -9.42
CA ALA A 108 -12.20 0.38 -9.84
C ALA A 108 -13.41 0.58 -10.75
N GLU A 109 -13.61 -0.30 -11.69
CA GLU A 109 -14.76 -0.25 -12.60
C GLU A 109 -16.09 -0.42 -11.85
N GLU A 110 -16.15 -1.38 -10.93
CA GLU A 110 -17.36 -1.66 -10.13
C GLU A 110 -17.78 -0.47 -9.26
N ILE A 111 -16.82 0.25 -8.68
CA ILE A 111 -17.09 1.37 -7.78
C ILE A 111 -17.08 2.75 -8.47
N GLY A 112 -16.82 2.79 -9.78
CA GLY A 112 -16.78 4.04 -10.53
C GLY A 112 -15.55 4.89 -10.26
N ASN A 113 -14.41 4.26 -9.98
CA ASN A 113 -13.14 4.93 -9.71
C ASN A 113 -12.17 4.74 -10.87
N THR A 114 -11.10 5.54 -10.93
CA THR A 114 -10.02 5.25 -11.87
C THR A 114 -9.19 4.09 -11.36
N PHE A 115 -8.58 3.35 -12.29
CA PHE A 115 -7.70 2.25 -11.95
C PHE A 115 -6.55 2.70 -11.05
N GLU A 116 -5.88 3.77 -11.42
CA GLU A 116 -4.73 4.28 -10.68
C GLU A 116 -5.11 4.74 -9.27
N ARG A 117 -6.26 5.40 -9.13
CA ARG A 117 -6.73 5.82 -7.81
C ARG A 117 -7.04 4.61 -6.92
N GLU A 118 -7.62 3.54 -7.48
CA GLU A 118 -7.86 2.31 -6.73
C GLU A 118 -6.56 1.67 -6.25
N VAL A 119 -5.54 1.62 -7.11
CA VAL A 119 -4.21 1.11 -6.73
C VAL A 119 -3.63 1.96 -5.60
N MET A 120 -3.72 3.28 -5.69
CA MET A 120 -3.26 4.18 -4.63
C MET A 120 -3.98 3.92 -3.31
N PHE A 121 -5.30 3.73 -3.37
CA PHE A 121 -6.11 3.41 -2.19
C PHE A 121 -5.64 2.10 -1.53
N LEU A 122 -5.37 1.07 -2.32
CA LEU A 122 -4.87 -0.20 -1.80
C LEU A 122 -3.49 -0.04 -1.15
N CYS A 123 -2.63 0.81 -1.71
CA CYS A 123 -1.32 1.13 -1.12
C CYS A 123 -1.48 1.82 0.24
N VAL A 124 -2.35 2.82 0.32
CA VAL A 124 -2.63 3.54 1.58
C VAL A 124 -3.15 2.58 2.65
N HIS A 125 -4.14 1.77 2.28
CA HIS A 125 -4.72 0.76 3.17
C HIS A 125 -3.64 -0.18 3.73
N SER A 126 -2.77 -0.68 2.85
CA SER A 126 -1.71 -1.61 3.23
C SER A 126 -0.65 -0.97 4.11
N VAL A 127 -0.25 0.27 3.82
CA VAL A 127 0.71 1.00 4.66
C VAL A 127 0.15 1.14 6.08
N LEU A 128 -1.12 1.46 6.23
CA LEU A 128 -1.74 1.55 7.56
C LEU A 128 -1.64 0.21 8.30
N HIS A 129 -1.87 -0.90 7.60
CA HIS A 129 -1.69 -2.23 8.19
C HIS A 129 -0.23 -2.49 8.61
N LEU A 130 0.73 -2.09 7.78
CA LEU A 130 2.15 -2.23 8.13
C LEU A 130 2.51 -1.42 9.38
N LEU A 131 1.80 -0.33 9.64
CA LEU A 131 1.99 0.51 10.82
C LEU A 131 1.17 0.06 12.04
N GLY A 132 0.42 -1.03 11.91
CA GLY A 132 -0.31 -1.62 13.03
C GLY A 132 -1.80 -1.31 13.08
N TRP A 133 -2.34 -0.56 12.11
CA TRP A 133 -3.78 -0.34 12.03
C TRP A 133 -4.50 -1.66 11.72
N ASP A 134 -5.60 -1.91 12.41
CA ASP A 134 -6.42 -3.10 12.20
C ASP A 134 -7.89 -2.70 12.16
N HIS A 135 -8.63 -3.22 11.19
CA HIS A 135 -10.05 -2.93 11.00
C HIS A 135 -10.95 -4.10 11.43
N GLU A 136 -10.35 -5.23 11.86
CA GLU A 136 -11.08 -6.46 12.21
C GLU A 136 -11.37 -6.60 13.71
N THR A 137 -10.75 -5.77 14.55
CA THR A 137 -10.85 -5.88 16.01
C THR A 137 -12.15 -5.33 16.59
N SER A 138 -12.73 -4.28 15.96
CA SER A 138 -14.00 -3.69 16.37
C SER A 138 -14.57 -2.81 15.28
N LYS A 139 -15.86 -2.44 15.41
CA LYS A 139 -16.48 -1.49 14.48
C LYS A 139 -15.89 -0.09 14.62
N GLU A 140 -15.45 0.27 15.82
CA GLU A 140 -14.78 1.56 16.06
C GLU A 140 -13.44 1.62 15.36
N ASP A 141 -12.66 0.55 15.42
CA ASP A 141 -11.38 0.46 14.73
C ASP A 141 -11.57 0.48 13.22
N GLU A 142 -12.59 -0.19 12.72
CA GLU A 142 -12.93 -0.15 11.29
C GLU A 142 -13.26 1.27 10.83
N ARG A 143 -14.08 2.00 11.57
CA ARG A 143 -14.41 3.40 11.26
C ARG A 143 -13.19 4.30 11.32
N ALA A 144 -12.37 4.14 12.34
CA ALA A 144 -11.16 4.93 12.50
C ALA A 144 -10.22 4.74 11.29
N MET A 145 -10.04 3.51 10.85
CA MET A 145 -9.21 3.21 9.70
C MET A 145 -9.79 3.77 8.40
N ILE A 146 -11.11 3.67 8.21
CA ILE A 146 -11.79 4.25 7.05
C ILE A 146 -11.60 5.76 7.00
N GLU A 147 -11.77 6.45 8.13
CA GLU A 147 -11.58 7.90 8.21
C GLU A 147 -10.13 8.30 7.93
N GLU A 148 -9.17 7.54 8.44
CA GLU A 148 -7.76 7.79 8.19
C GLU A 148 -7.42 7.60 6.71
N GLN A 149 -7.92 6.55 6.09
CA GLN A 149 -7.75 6.33 4.65
C GLN A 149 -8.31 7.46 3.82
N LYS A 150 -9.51 7.94 4.17
CA LYS A 150 -10.14 9.08 3.48
C LYS A 150 -9.30 10.35 3.60
N ALA A 151 -8.77 10.62 4.78
CA ALA A 151 -7.93 11.80 5.01
C ALA A 151 -6.66 11.76 4.17
N ILE A 152 -5.99 10.61 4.11
CA ILE A 152 -4.77 10.43 3.30
C ILE A 152 -5.11 10.55 1.81
N MET A 153 -6.19 9.93 1.36
CA MET A 153 -6.62 10.01 -0.03
C MET A 153 -6.97 11.44 -0.45
N ALA A 154 -7.54 12.24 0.46
CA ALA A 154 -7.81 13.65 0.20
C ALA A 154 -6.51 14.45 -0.04
N VAL A 155 -5.46 14.16 0.71
CA VAL A 155 -4.14 14.76 0.48
C VAL A 155 -3.60 14.37 -0.89
N LEU A 156 -3.71 13.10 -1.26
CA LEU A 156 -3.26 12.61 -2.57
C LEU A 156 -4.06 13.24 -3.72
N ASP A 157 -5.38 13.31 -3.59
CA ASP A 157 -6.24 13.93 -4.60
C ASP A 157 -5.84 15.41 -4.82
N SER A 158 -5.55 16.13 -3.74
CA SER A 158 -5.08 17.52 -3.81
C SER A 158 -3.73 17.61 -4.54
N LYS A 159 -2.80 16.71 -4.26
CA LYS A 159 -1.49 16.68 -4.93
C LYS A 159 -1.64 16.40 -6.42
N MET A 160 -2.54 15.52 -6.81
CA MET A 160 -2.80 15.22 -8.22
C MET A 160 -3.39 16.42 -8.95
N GLN A 161 -4.33 17.14 -8.33
CA GLN A 161 -4.92 18.35 -8.91
C GLN A 161 -3.89 19.45 -9.11
N LYS A 162 -2.88 19.54 -8.26
CA LYS A 162 -1.80 20.53 -8.35
C LYS A 162 -0.65 20.09 -9.25
N GLY A 163 -0.74 18.92 -9.86
CA GLY A 163 0.33 18.38 -10.71
C GLY A 163 1.60 17.99 -9.95
N GLN A 164 1.49 17.71 -8.65
CA GLN A 164 2.63 17.35 -7.79
C GLN A 164 2.97 15.86 -7.83
N ILE A 165 2.14 15.08 -8.51
CA ILE A 165 2.37 13.66 -8.76
C ILE A 165 2.30 13.47 -10.27
N SER A 166 3.40 13.02 -10.86
CA SER A 166 3.49 12.81 -12.31
C SER A 166 3.52 11.35 -12.66
#